data_cebd5d838b1159e8a01d765a2cf6bc1e
#
_entry.id   cebd5d838b1159e8a01d765a2cf6bc1e
#
_cell.length_a   1.000
_cell.length_b   1.000
_cell.length_c   1.000
_cell.angle_alpha   90.00
_cell.angle_beta   90.00
_cell.angle_gamma   90.00
#
_symmetry.space_group_name_H-M   'P 1'
#
loop_
_entity.id
_entity.type
_entity.pdbx_description
1 polymer ?
#
loop_
_entity_poly.entity_id
_entity_poly.type
_entity_poly.pdbx_seq_one_letter_code
_entity_poly.pdbx_strand_id
1 'polypeptide(L)' 'MPDDISVIKVYDDEMEASMAQQVLENAGIKVTLLKDDGGGLMPSLQMTEGVTLVVNKDDEARAMELVREFESQKSDAEA' A
#
# COMPACT_ATOMS: atom_id res chain seq x y z
N MET A 1 6.91 18.94 -6.04
CA MET A 1 5.51 18.87 -6.28
C MET A 1 4.89 17.78 -5.52
N PRO A 2 3.85 18.11 -4.89
CA PRO A 2 3.20 17.12 -4.06
C PRO A 2 2.54 16.02 -4.84
N ASP A 3 2.54 16.15 -6.11
CA ASP A 3 1.87 15.16 -6.89
C ASP A 3 2.69 13.97 -7.23
N ASP A 4 3.94 13.96 -6.84
CA ASP A 4 4.79 12.87 -7.21
C ASP A 4 4.59 11.71 -6.26
N ILE A 5 3.48 11.06 -6.36
CA ILE A 5 3.21 9.89 -5.55
C ILE A 5 2.95 8.72 -6.46
N SER A 6 3.10 7.55 -5.90
CA SER A 6 2.96 6.33 -6.67
C SER A 6 2.17 5.31 -5.88
N VAL A 7 1.24 4.66 -6.52
CA VAL A 7 0.46 3.61 -5.88
C VAL A 7 1.25 2.32 -5.97
N ILE A 8 1.54 1.73 -4.83
CA ILE A 8 2.31 0.50 -4.80
C ILE A 8 1.40 -0.70 -4.90
N LYS A 9 0.32 -0.69 -4.14
CA LYS A 9 -0.57 -1.83 -4.16
C LYS A 9 -1.88 -1.49 -3.47
N VAL A 10 -2.91 -2.23 -3.80
CA VAL A 10 -4.20 -2.08 -3.15
C VAL A 10 -4.45 -3.36 -2.39
N TYR A 11 -4.72 -3.26 -1.09
CA TYR A 11 -4.97 -4.41 -0.26
C TYR A 11 -6.44 -4.51 0.07
N ASP A 12 -6.92 -5.73 0.18
CA ASP A 12 -8.30 -5.95 0.56
C ASP A 12 -8.48 -5.86 2.05
N ASP A 13 -7.41 -6.08 2.78
CA ASP A 13 -7.46 -6.17 4.22
C ASP A 13 -6.68 -5.01 4.82
N GLU A 14 -7.32 -4.25 5.65
CA GLU A 14 -6.68 -3.11 6.25
C GLU A 14 -5.50 -3.53 7.13
N MET A 15 -5.62 -4.66 7.80
CA MET A 15 -4.55 -5.14 8.64
C MET A 15 -3.32 -5.44 7.80
N GLU A 16 -3.50 -6.06 6.68
CA GLU A 16 -2.39 -6.39 5.81
C GLU A 16 -1.74 -5.11 5.27
N ALA A 17 -2.56 -4.14 4.92
CA ALA A 17 -2.02 -2.88 4.43
C ALA A 17 -1.21 -2.19 5.53
N SER A 18 -1.67 -2.26 6.75
CA SER A 18 -0.96 -1.67 7.86
C SER A 18 0.38 -2.33 8.09
N MET A 19 0.43 -3.63 7.93
CA MET A 19 1.68 -4.33 8.09
C MET A 19 2.67 -3.94 7.00
N ALA A 20 2.20 -3.83 5.79
CA ALA A 20 3.05 -3.40 4.71
C ALA A 20 3.54 -1.98 4.95
N GLN A 21 2.68 -1.14 5.46
CA GLN A 21 3.06 0.22 5.78
C GLN A 21 4.20 0.23 6.78
N GLN A 22 4.09 -0.60 7.81
CA GLN A 22 5.14 -0.64 8.80
C GLN A 22 6.47 -1.10 8.24
N VAL A 23 6.43 -2.07 7.36
CA VAL A 23 7.64 -2.55 6.73
C VAL A 23 8.33 -1.41 5.99
N LEU A 24 7.56 -0.63 5.26
CA LEU A 24 8.14 0.47 4.51
C LEU A 24 8.63 1.59 5.42
N GLU A 25 7.88 1.88 6.45
CA GLU A 25 8.28 2.94 7.35
C GLU A 25 9.54 2.57 8.11
N ASN A 26 9.69 1.32 8.44
CA ASN A 26 10.90 0.87 9.09
C ASN A 26 12.10 1.04 8.18
N ALA A 27 11.89 1.08 6.91
CA ALA A 27 12.97 1.28 5.97
C ALA A 27 13.17 2.76 5.65
N GLY A 28 12.46 3.63 6.32
CA GLY A 28 12.62 5.05 6.11
C GLY A 28 11.78 5.62 4.99
N ILE A 29 10.82 4.87 4.50
CA ILE A 29 9.97 5.32 3.42
C ILE A 29 8.68 5.87 3.97
N LYS A 30 8.29 7.04 3.52
CA LYS A 30 7.05 7.65 3.94
C LYS A 30 5.89 7.02 3.18
N VAL A 31 4.90 6.56 3.90
CA VAL A 31 3.79 5.84 3.31
C VAL A 31 2.47 6.47 3.71
N THR A 32 1.54 6.47 2.79
CA THR A 32 0.19 6.93 3.06
C THR A 32 -0.77 5.82 2.68
N LEU A 33 -1.73 5.57 3.54
CA LEU A 33 -2.79 4.61 3.23
C LEU A 33 -4.06 5.37 2.93
N LEU A 34 -4.61 5.10 1.78
CA LEU A 34 -5.86 5.74 1.37
C LEU A 34 -6.96 4.72 1.44
N LYS A 35 -7.92 4.98 2.29
CA LYS A 35 -9.04 4.07 2.44
C LYS A 35 -10.24 4.64 1.73
N ASP A 36 -10.95 3.76 1.09
CA ASP A 36 -12.15 4.17 0.41
C ASP A 36 -13.31 3.96 1.34
N ASP A 37 -13.67 4.95 2.07
CA ASP A 37 -14.73 4.84 3.02
C ASP A 37 -16.05 5.04 2.42
N GLY A 38 -16.20 4.84 1.22
CA GLY A 38 -17.44 5.12 0.58
C GLY A 38 -17.63 6.58 0.44
N GLY A 39 -16.57 7.28 0.35
CA GLY A 39 -16.64 8.68 0.23
C GLY A 39 -17.41 9.13 -0.94
N GLY A 40 -17.49 8.36 -1.92
CA GLY A 40 -18.30 8.77 -2.99
C GLY A 40 -17.61 9.61 -4.02
N LEU A 41 -16.36 9.83 -3.88
CA LEU A 41 -15.67 10.57 -4.88
C LEU A 41 -15.68 9.81 -6.18
N MET A 42 -15.54 8.51 -6.10
CA MET A 42 -15.54 7.70 -7.29
C MET A 42 -16.45 6.53 -7.07
N PRO A 43 -17.71 6.75 -7.25
CA PRO A 43 -18.68 5.70 -6.97
C PRO A 43 -18.43 4.45 -7.78
N SER A 44 -17.89 4.59 -8.94
CA SER A 44 -17.70 3.41 -9.75
C SER A 44 -16.62 2.53 -9.21
N LEU A 45 -15.77 3.04 -8.34
CA LEU A 45 -14.72 2.25 -7.78
C LEU A 45 -15.03 1.72 -6.42
N GLN A 46 -16.21 2.04 -5.90
CA GLN A 46 -16.46 1.64 -4.55
C GLN A 46 -16.70 0.19 -4.41
N MET A 47 -16.68 -0.55 -5.49
CA MET A 47 -16.80 -1.94 -5.34
C MET A 47 -15.72 -2.55 -4.53
N THR A 48 -14.57 -1.94 -4.50
CA THR A 48 -13.50 -2.52 -3.76
C THR A 48 -13.34 -1.74 -2.52
N GLU A 49 -13.47 -2.36 -1.41
CA GLU A 49 -13.21 -1.70 -0.17
C GLU A 49 -11.77 -1.81 0.18
N GLY A 50 -10.91 -1.58 -0.76
CA GLY A 50 -9.51 -1.79 -0.54
C GLY A 50 -8.84 -0.61 0.13
N VAL A 51 -7.62 -0.84 0.56
CA VAL A 51 -6.77 0.18 1.12
C VAL A 51 -5.61 0.35 0.17
N THR A 52 -5.39 1.55 -0.30
CA THR A 52 -4.35 1.82 -1.28
C THR A 52 -3.08 2.28 -0.59
N LEU A 53 -1.99 1.61 -0.91
CA LEU A 53 -0.69 1.92 -0.34
C LEU A 53 0.05 2.84 -1.29
N VAL A 54 0.38 4.03 -0.83
CA VAL A 54 0.96 5.05 -1.68
C VAL A 54 2.26 5.56 -1.07
N VAL A 55 3.26 5.78 -1.89
CA VAL A 55 4.52 6.33 -1.45
C VAL A 55 4.93 7.44 -2.40
N ASN A 56 6.02 8.14 -2.07
CA ASN A 56 6.57 9.11 -2.98
C ASN A 56 7.15 8.39 -4.19
N LYS A 57 7.06 9.02 -5.33
CA LYS A 57 7.53 8.41 -6.54
C LYS A 57 9.01 8.06 -6.44
N ASP A 58 9.78 8.85 -5.75
CA ASP A 58 11.20 8.59 -5.60
C ASP A 58 11.45 7.28 -4.88
N ASP A 59 10.51 6.85 -4.07
CA ASP A 59 10.68 5.62 -3.30
C ASP A 59 9.97 4.45 -3.93
N GLU A 60 9.43 4.64 -5.10
CA GLU A 60 8.57 3.63 -5.69
C GLU A 60 9.30 2.29 -5.88
N ALA A 61 10.46 2.33 -6.48
CA ALA A 61 11.18 1.11 -6.76
C ALA A 61 11.53 0.37 -5.48
N ARG A 62 12.00 1.12 -4.49
CA ARG A 62 12.39 0.50 -3.25
C ARG A 62 11.18 -0.03 -2.51
N ALA A 63 10.09 0.73 -2.54
CA ALA A 63 8.88 0.30 -1.86
C ALA A 63 8.33 -0.96 -2.49
N MET A 64 8.36 -1.05 -3.79
CA MET A 64 7.87 -2.23 -4.45
C MET A 64 8.69 -3.45 -4.09
N GLU A 65 9.98 -3.26 -4.00
CA GLU A 65 10.85 -4.36 -3.65
C GLU A 65 10.57 -4.84 -2.23
N LEU A 66 10.38 -3.92 -1.31
CA LEU A 66 10.11 -4.28 0.07
C LEU A 66 8.76 -4.96 0.21
N VAL A 67 7.77 -4.48 -0.51
CA VAL A 67 6.45 -5.10 -0.45
C VAL A 67 6.51 -6.50 -1.03
N ARG A 68 7.28 -6.67 -2.07
CA ARG A 68 7.41 -7.99 -2.67
C ARG A 68 8.04 -8.96 -1.68
N GLU A 69 9.04 -8.51 -0.95
CA GLU A 69 9.65 -9.37 0.04
C GLU A 69 8.69 -9.69 1.17
N PHE A 70 7.93 -8.69 1.58
CA PHE A 70 6.96 -8.89 2.62
C PHE A 70 5.95 -9.95 2.22
N GLU A 71 5.48 -9.88 0.99
CA GLU A 71 4.50 -10.83 0.54
C GLU A 71 5.10 -12.20 0.32
N SER A 72 6.34 -12.24 -0.04
CA SER A 72 7.00 -13.51 -0.22
C SER A 72 7.13 -14.22 1.13
N GLN A 73 7.46 -13.48 2.16
CA GLN A 73 7.57 -14.08 3.46
C GLN A 73 6.23 -14.53 3.98
N LYS A 74 5.21 -13.79 3.64
CA LYS A 74 3.90 -14.16 4.04
C LYS A 74 3.48 -15.47 3.40
N SER A 75 3.80 -15.64 2.15
CA SER A 75 3.49 -16.87 1.45
C SER A 75 4.22 -18.03 2.08
N ASP A 76 5.48 -17.82 2.41
CA ASP A 76 6.24 -18.88 3.03
C ASP A 76 5.64 -19.29 4.35
N ALA A 77 5.17 -18.32 5.09
CA ALA A 77 4.61 -18.62 6.40
C ALA A 77 3.38 -19.45 6.27
N GLU A 78 2.69 -19.33 5.18
CA GLU A 78 1.51 -20.11 5.00
C GLU A 78 1.79 -21.49 4.53
N ALA A 79 2.88 -21.68 3.91
CA ALA A 79 3.22 -22.98 3.42
C ALA A 79 3.62 -23.87 4.57
#